data_69125a63090c48f29078b82ccfbe39da
#
_entry.id   69125a63090c48f29078b82ccfbe39da
#
_cell.length_a   1.000
_cell.length_b   1.000
_cell.length_c   1.000
_cell.angle_alpha   90.00
_cell.angle_beta   90.00
_cell.angle_gamma   90.00
#
_symmetry.space_group_name_H-M   'P 1'
#
loop_
_entity.id
_entity.type
_entity.pdbx_description
1 polymer ?
#
loop_
_entity_poly.entity_id
_entity_poly.type
_entity_poly.pdbx_seq_one_letter_code
_entity_poly.pdbx_strand_id
1 'polypeptide(L)'
;DAFAQEDDRNTTLSGGTGLGLTISKNIIDFMGGKIDVYSEKGKGSAFVVTVPLKTAKEDRRRTERTTYQEYDFSGKRVLLVEDNEINIEITRNILIHKNFMVDIAENGKAGVEQFLKHEPGYYDVILMDIRMPVMDGLAATRCIRESDHADSKTVPIVAMTANVFEEDVKKSFDAGMNAHLSKPVDIKQMYAVLDELITGDGLL
;
A
#
# COMPACT_ATOMS: atom_id res chain seq x y z
N ASP A 1 15.87 8.72 -29.34
CA ASP A 1 16.25 7.33 -29.57
C ASP A 1 16.27 6.58 -28.25
N ALA A 2 15.88 5.30 -28.25
CA ALA A 2 15.96 4.43 -27.09
C ALA A 2 17.43 4.32 -26.64
N PHE A 3 17.68 4.41 -25.32
CA PHE A 3 19.01 4.39 -24.70
C PHE A 3 19.89 5.65 -24.92
N ALA A 4 19.38 6.71 -25.53
CA ALA A 4 20.11 7.96 -25.62
C ALA A 4 20.12 8.69 -24.27
N GLN A 5 21.31 9.02 -23.77
CA GLN A 5 21.54 9.89 -22.62
C GLN A 5 22.40 11.08 -23.06
N GLU A 6 22.14 12.25 -22.48
CA GLU A 6 22.98 13.41 -22.72
C GLU A 6 24.29 13.24 -21.91
N ASP A 7 25.41 13.15 -22.61
CA ASP A 7 26.77 13.09 -22.04
C ASP A 7 27.17 14.45 -21.44
N ASP A 8 26.71 14.75 -20.23
CA ASP A 8 27.26 15.89 -19.48
C ASP A 8 28.27 15.35 -18.45
N ARG A 9 29.56 15.57 -18.69
CA ARG A 9 30.71 15.06 -17.91
C ARG A 9 30.77 15.49 -16.43
N ASN A 10 29.69 16.06 -15.88
CA ASN A 10 29.64 16.62 -14.53
C ASN A 10 28.50 16.07 -13.64
N THR A 11 27.81 15.00 -14.01
CA THR A 11 26.76 14.41 -13.14
C THR A 11 27.08 12.99 -12.71
N THR A 12 27.94 12.88 -11.72
CA THR A 12 28.34 11.61 -11.06
C THR A 12 27.35 11.14 -9.99
N LEU A 13 26.05 11.37 -10.08
CA LEU A 13 25.11 10.91 -9.03
C LEU A 13 23.69 10.51 -9.49
N SER A 14 23.42 10.42 -10.80
CA SER A 14 22.07 9.99 -11.25
C SER A 14 22.18 9.10 -12.49
N GLY A 15 22.76 7.92 -12.35
CA GLY A 15 22.81 6.89 -13.37
C GLY A 15 21.42 6.28 -13.63
N GLY A 16 20.54 7.02 -14.30
CA GLY A 16 19.30 6.45 -14.82
C GLY A 16 19.59 5.54 -16.01
N THR A 17 18.99 4.38 -16.10
CA THR A 17 19.20 3.39 -17.18
C THR A 17 18.67 3.86 -18.55
N GLY A 18 18.08 5.05 -18.68
CA GLY A 18 17.42 5.53 -19.92
C GLY A 18 16.15 4.76 -20.29
N LEU A 19 15.77 3.75 -19.50
CA LEU A 19 14.64 2.88 -19.80
C LEU A 19 13.29 3.47 -19.39
N GLY A 20 13.25 4.35 -18.38
CA GLY A 20 11.99 4.85 -17.81
C GLY A 20 11.11 5.54 -18.83
N LEU A 21 11.65 6.48 -19.61
CA LEU A 21 10.89 7.21 -20.63
C LEU A 21 10.50 6.31 -21.81
N THR A 22 11.35 5.35 -22.17
CA THR A 22 11.06 4.36 -23.21
C THR A 22 9.88 3.47 -22.80
N ILE A 23 9.86 3.00 -21.56
CA ILE A 23 8.74 2.20 -21.02
C ILE A 23 7.46 3.04 -21.01
N SER A 24 7.53 4.27 -20.50
CA SER A 24 6.38 5.18 -20.50
C SER A 24 5.83 5.43 -21.90
N LYS A 25 6.72 5.66 -22.88
CA LYS A 25 6.33 5.84 -24.27
C LYS A 25 5.62 4.60 -24.83
N ASN A 26 6.17 3.41 -24.62
CA ASN A 26 5.56 2.16 -25.09
C ASN A 26 4.16 1.93 -24.50
N ILE A 27 3.96 2.24 -23.22
CA ILE A 27 2.65 2.14 -22.57
C ILE A 27 1.66 3.12 -23.20
N ILE A 28 2.08 4.37 -23.41
CA ILE A 28 1.24 5.42 -24.00
C ILE A 28 0.88 5.07 -25.46
N ASP A 29 1.85 4.59 -26.26
CA ASP A 29 1.64 4.14 -27.64
C ASP A 29 0.66 2.93 -27.67
N PHE A 30 0.81 1.97 -26.74
CA PHE A 30 -0.14 0.86 -26.59
C PHE A 30 -1.57 1.30 -26.25
N MET A 31 -1.72 2.39 -25.50
CA MET A 31 -3.00 3.03 -25.22
C MET A 31 -3.54 3.87 -26.39
N GLY A 32 -2.84 3.91 -27.52
CA GLY A 32 -3.18 4.76 -28.68
C GLY A 32 -2.97 6.26 -28.43
N GLY A 33 -2.14 6.58 -27.44
CA GLY A 33 -1.86 7.94 -27.03
C GLY A 33 -0.59 8.53 -27.64
N LYS A 34 -0.18 9.70 -27.14
CA LYS A 34 1.02 10.43 -27.56
C LYS A 34 1.68 11.08 -26.34
N ILE A 35 3.02 11.12 -26.33
CA ILE A 35 3.80 11.87 -25.37
C ILE A 35 4.65 12.93 -26.11
N ASP A 36 4.53 14.17 -25.69
CA ASP A 36 5.34 15.30 -26.15
C ASP A 36 6.20 15.81 -24.99
N VAL A 37 7.44 16.21 -25.30
CA VAL A 37 8.40 16.72 -24.30
C VAL A 37 8.85 18.11 -24.70
N TYR A 38 8.75 19.05 -23.78
CA TYR A 38 9.25 20.41 -23.89
C TYR A 38 10.28 20.64 -22.79
N SER A 39 11.52 20.92 -23.15
CA SER A 39 12.60 21.11 -22.17
C SER A 39 13.50 22.27 -22.58
N GLU A 40 13.86 23.10 -21.58
CA GLU A 40 14.83 24.18 -21.73
C GLU A 40 15.83 24.13 -20.59
N LYS A 41 17.13 24.11 -20.93
CA LYS A 41 18.22 24.02 -19.95
C LYS A 41 18.15 25.17 -18.94
N GLY A 42 18.11 24.85 -17.65
CA GLY A 42 17.97 25.80 -16.55
C GLY A 42 16.53 26.24 -16.22
N LYS A 43 15.55 25.86 -17.04
CA LYS A 43 14.13 26.17 -16.77
C LYS A 43 13.28 24.94 -16.43
N GLY A 44 13.78 23.72 -16.75
CA GLY A 44 13.11 22.47 -16.48
C GLY A 44 12.47 21.82 -17.70
N SER A 45 11.70 20.75 -17.47
CA SER A 45 11.06 19.95 -18.52
C SER A 45 9.58 19.76 -18.23
N ALA A 46 8.76 19.82 -19.28
CA ALA A 46 7.35 19.49 -19.26
C ALA A 46 7.08 18.27 -20.13
N PHE A 47 6.42 17.26 -19.60
CA PHE A 47 5.95 16.07 -20.31
C PHE A 47 4.44 16.16 -20.46
N VAL A 48 3.95 16.17 -21.70
CA VAL A 48 2.52 16.21 -22.02
C VAL A 48 2.09 14.87 -22.58
N VAL A 49 1.21 14.19 -21.87
CA VAL A 49 0.65 12.89 -22.27
C VAL A 49 -0.79 13.09 -22.72
N THR A 50 -1.11 12.62 -23.92
CA THR A 50 -2.46 12.62 -24.47
C THR A 50 -2.87 11.18 -24.76
N VAL A 51 -3.96 10.72 -24.16
CA VAL A 51 -4.52 9.37 -24.40
C VAL A 51 -5.99 9.47 -24.77
N PRO A 52 -6.45 8.70 -25.79
CA PRO A 52 -7.88 8.62 -26.12
C PRO A 52 -8.58 7.76 -25.06
N LEU A 53 -9.51 8.35 -24.32
CA LEU A 53 -10.36 7.62 -23.38
C LEU A 53 -11.76 7.49 -23.96
N LYS A 54 -12.29 6.27 -23.97
CA LYS A 54 -13.71 6.06 -24.25
C LYS A 54 -14.51 6.55 -23.04
N THR A 55 -15.40 7.52 -23.25
CA THR A 55 -16.37 7.87 -22.22
C THR A 55 -17.23 6.64 -21.93
N ALA A 56 -17.29 6.21 -20.67
CA ALA A 56 -18.29 5.25 -20.25
C ALA A 56 -19.67 5.88 -20.56
N LYS A 57 -20.47 5.23 -21.43
CA LYS A 57 -21.88 5.57 -21.49
C LYS A 57 -22.41 5.36 -20.09
N GLU A 58 -23.06 6.36 -19.51
CA GLU A 58 -23.83 6.18 -18.29
C GLU A 58 -24.82 5.05 -18.52
N ASP A 59 -24.44 3.86 -18.14
CA ASP A 59 -25.37 2.74 -18.09
C ASP A 59 -26.22 2.94 -16.83
N ARG A 60 -27.25 3.80 -16.96
CA ARG A 60 -28.25 4.07 -15.92
C ARG A 60 -28.96 2.81 -15.41
N ARG A 61 -28.59 1.64 -15.90
CA ARG A 61 -29.19 0.34 -15.51
C ARG A 61 -28.34 -0.45 -14.54
N ARG A 62 -27.14 0.01 -14.18
CA ARG A 62 -26.37 -0.56 -13.08
C ARG A 62 -26.48 0.30 -11.83
N THR A 63 -27.69 0.73 -11.49
CA THR A 63 -28.09 0.81 -10.11
C THR A 63 -28.32 -0.62 -9.59
N GLU A 64 -27.32 -1.48 -9.70
CA GLU A 64 -27.11 -2.37 -8.58
C GLU A 64 -26.99 -1.42 -7.41
N ARG A 65 -28.00 -1.40 -6.56
CA ARG A 65 -27.84 -1.02 -5.17
C ARG A 65 -26.77 -1.94 -4.62
N THR A 66 -25.51 -1.64 -4.93
CA THR A 66 -24.43 -1.94 -4.02
C THR A 66 -24.88 -1.15 -2.81
N THR A 67 -25.50 -1.80 -1.86
CA THR A 67 -25.53 -1.33 -0.48
C THR A 67 -24.05 -1.07 -0.22
N TYR A 68 -23.63 0.21 -0.30
CA TYR A 68 -22.35 0.62 0.19
C TYR A 68 -22.43 0.26 1.66
N GLN A 69 -21.82 -0.83 2.04
CA GLN A 69 -21.65 -1.16 3.43
C GLN A 69 -20.90 0.04 3.99
N GLU A 70 -21.61 0.80 4.80
CA GLU A 70 -21.11 2.07 5.32
C GLU A 70 -20.21 1.71 6.48
N TYR A 71 -18.95 1.36 6.15
CA TYR A 71 -17.96 1.05 7.17
C TYR A 71 -17.73 2.26 8.06
N ASP A 72 -17.85 2.08 9.34
CA ASP A 72 -17.48 3.05 10.36
C ASP A 72 -16.64 2.35 11.45
N PHE A 73 -15.39 2.77 11.56
CA PHE A 73 -14.45 2.22 12.53
C PHE A 73 -14.21 3.19 13.70
N SER A 74 -15.22 3.97 14.06
CA SER A 74 -15.15 4.88 15.21
C SER A 74 -14.78 4.10 16.49
N GLY A 75 -13.78 4.60 17.20
CA GLY A 75 -13.24 3.96 18.40
C GLY A 75 -12.25 2.82 18.13
N LYS A 76 -12.03 2.45 16.87
CA LYS A 76 -11.05 1.43 16.47
C LYS A 76 -9.69 2.03 16.21
N ARG A 77 -8.64 1.31 16.59
CA ARG A 77 -7.24 1.75 16.46
C ARG A 77 -6.43 0.76 15.63
N VAL A 78 -5.72 1.31 14.66
CA VAL A 78 -4.82 0.55 13.78
C VAL A 78 -3.38 1.00 13.98
N LEU A 79 -2.47 0.03 14.04
CA LEU A 79 -1.04 0.26 13.91
C LEU A 79 -0.64 0.05 12.44
N LEU A 80 -0.26 1.14 11.77
CA LEU A 80 0.24 1.12 10.40
C LEU A 80 1.78 1.05 10.42
N VAL A 81 2.33 -0.06 9.93
CA VAL A 81 3.78 -0.29 9.86
C VAL A 81 4.20 -0.27 8.39
N GLU A 82 4.88 0.79 7.97
CA GLU A 82 5.24 1.10 6.59
C GLU A 82 6.45 2.03 6.60
N ASP A 83 7.42 1.86 5.69
CA ASP A 83 8.64 2.67 5.63
C ASP A 83 8.58 3.82 4.60
N ASN A 84 7.64 3.76 3.68
CA ASN A 84 7.50 4.76 2.63
C ASN A 84 6.51 5.86 3.04
N GLU A 85 6.99 7.10 3.17
CA GLU A 85 6.19 8.25 3.60
C GLU A 85 4.93 8.48 2.74
N ILE A 86 5.02 8.26 1.41
CA ILE A 86 3.87 8.44 0.50
C ILE A 86 2.82 7.36 0.76
N ASN A 87 3.25 6.10 0.95
CA ASN A 87 2.33 5.00 1.27
C ASN A 87 1.69 5.21 2.64
N ILE A 88 2.46 5.69 3.62
CA ILE A 88 1.95 6.07 4.95
C ILE A 88 0.83 7.11 4.81
N GLU A 89 1.10 8.21 4.10
CA GLU A 89 0.14 9.29 3.95
C GLU A 89 -1.15 8.82 3.25
N ILE A 90 -1.02 8.07 2.15
CA ILE A 90 -2.18 7.53 1.42
C ILE A 90 -2.99 6.60 2.31
N THR A 91 -2.37 5.59 2.92
CA THR A 91 -3.05 4.59 3.74
C THR A 91 -3.68 5.23 4.99
N ARG A 92 -2.95 6.12 5.65
CA ARG A 92 -3.46 6.89 6.79
C ARG A 92 -4.72 7.68 6.43
N ASN A 93 -4.72 8.40 5.31
CA ASN A 93 -5.88 9.19 4.88
C ASN A 93 -7.09 8.30 4.58
N ILE A 94 -6.89 7.14 3.95
CA ILE A 94 -7.94 6.16 3.70
C ILE A 94 -8.54 5.68 5.05
N LEU A 95 -7.71 5.33 6.03
CA LEU A 95 -8.15 4.84 7.33
C LEU A 95 -8.91 5.92 8.14
N ILE A 96 -8.36 7.14 8.20
CA ILE A 96 -9.00 8.26 8.91
C ILE A 96 -10.36 8.62 8.28
N HIS A 97 -10.51 8.47 6.95
CA HIS A 97 -11.79 8.73 6.27
C HIS A 97 -12.92 7.83 6.79
N LYS A 98 -12.58 6.71 7.43
CA LYS A 98 -13.50 5.77 8.07
C LYS A 98 -13.39 5.76 9.60
N ASN A 99 -12.90 6.85 10.16
CA ASN A 99 -12.85 7.14 11.60
C ASN A 99 -11.89 6.27 12.43
N PHE A 100 -10.91 5.60 11.79
CA PHE A 100 -9.84 4.94 12.55
C PHE A 100 -8.95 5.93 13.29
N MET A 101 -8.52 5.57 14.48
CA MET A 101 -7.33 6.11 15.12
C MET A 101 -6.11 5.39 14.55
N VAL A 102 -5.12 6.13 14.02
CA VAL A 102 -3.98 5.56 13.29
C VAL A 102 -2.69 5.93 14.00
N ASP A 103 -1.96 4.93 14.50
CA ASP A 103 -0.59 5.06 14.95
C ASP A 103 0.35 4.54 13.85
N ILE A 104 1.53 5.13 13.69
CA ILE A 104 2.47 4.86 12.61
C ILE A 104 3.79 4.36 13.17
N ALA A 105 4.35 3.34 12.51
CA ALA A 105 5.72 2.87 12.73
C ALA A 105 6.44 2.73 11.37
N GLU A 106 7.66 3.27 11.26
CA GLU A 106 8.39 3.38 10.00
C GLU A 106 9.23 2.14 9.65
N ASN A 107 9.16 1.07 10.43
CA ASN A 107 9.81 -0.22 10.19
C ASN A 107 9.28 -1.28 11.16
N GLY A 108 9.57 -2.55 10.87
CA GLY A 108 9.08 -3.66 11.68
C GLY A 108 9.52 -3.60 13.14
N LYS A 109 10.75 -3.15 13.43
CA LYS A 109 11.24 -3.02 14.81
C LYS A 109 10.44 -1.99 15.60
N ALA A 110 10.22 -0.81 15.03
CA ALA A 110 9.40 0.21 15.65
C ALA A 110 7.94 -0.26 15.84
N GLY A 111 7.40 -1.04 14.90
CA GLY A 111 6.08 -1.66 15.01
C GLY A 111 5.98 -2.61 16.20
N VAL A 112 6.96 -3.50 16.35
CA VAL A 112 7.03 -4.40 17.52
C VAL A 112 7.13 -3.63 18.84
N GLU A 113 8.03 -2.63 18.90
CA GLU A 113 8.22 -1.81 20.11
C GLU A 113 6.94 -1.05 20.48
N GLN A 114 6.24 -0.48 19.51
CA GLN A 114 4.95 0.19 19.75
C GLN A 114 3.88 -0.79 20.23
N PHE A 115 3.75 -1.95 19.60
CA PHE A 115 2.78 -2.95 20.03
C PHE A 115 3.02 -3.39 21.47
N LEU A 116 4.25 -3.72 21.83
CA LEU A 116 4.61 -4.21 23.17
C LEU A 116 4.52 -3.15 24.27
N LYS A 117 4.56 -1.87 23.92
CA LYS A 117 4.50 -0.76 24.87
C LYS A 117 3.09 -0.51 25.43
N HIS A 118 2.06 -0.86 24.68
CA HIS A 118 0.67 -0.57 25.04
C HIS A 118 0.01 -1.75 25.76
N GLU A 119 -1.05 -1.44 26.51
CA GLU A 119 -1.84 -2.44 27.22
C GLU A 119 -2.67 -3.30 26.23
N PRO A 120 -3.07 -4.51 26.62
CA PRO A 120 -3.95 -5.34 25.82
C PRO A 120 -5.24 -4.62 25.39
N GLY A 121 -5.67 -4.85 24.15
CA GLY A 121 -6.84 -4.20 23.56
C GLY A 121 -6.58 -2.78 23.02
N TYR A 122 -5.34 -2.30 23.03
CA TYR A 122 -5.03 -0.98 22.50
C TYR A 122 -5.10 -0.92 20.97
N TYR A 123 -4.67 -1.95 20.26
CA TYR A 123 -4.78 -2.07 18.82
C TYR A 123 -5.83 -3.11 18.45
N ASP A 124 -6.77 -2.71 17.58
CA ASP A 124 -7.77 -3.61 17.01
C ASP A 124 -7.21 -4.40 15.81
N VAL A 125 -6.23 -3.84 15.11
CA VAL A 125 -5.59 -4.44 13.93
C VAL A 125 -4.21 -3.82 13.68
N ILE A 126 -3.32 -4.60 13.04
CA ILE A 126 -2.02 -4.15 12.55
C ILE A 126 -1.99 -4.28 11.02
N LEU A 127 -1.72 -3.20 10.31
CA LEU A 127 -1.36 -3.23 8.89
C LEU A 127 0.16 -3.24 8.78
N MET A 128 0.71 -4.28 8.16
CA MET A 128 2.15 -4.55 8.16
C MET A 128 2.69 -4.66 6.74
N ASP A 129 3.52 -3.71 6.31
CA ASP A 129 4.30 -3.94 5.09
C ASP A 129 5.27 -5.11 5.28
N ILE A 130 5.38 -5.94 4.25
CA ILE A 130 6.31 -7.07 4.27
C ILE A 130 7.74 -6.61 4.05
N ARG A 131 7.96 -5.63 3.15
CA ARG A 131 9.32 -5.24 2.74
C ARG A 131 9.74 -3.91 3.33
N MET A 132 10.41 -3.95 4.45
CA MET A 132 10.92 -2.76 5.14
C MET A 132 12.38 -2.94 5.53
N PRO A 133 13.16 -1.82 5.63
CA PRO A 133 14.51 -1.84 6.19
C PRO A 133 14.49 -2.13 7.69
N VAL A 134 15.65 -2.43 8.27
CA VAL A 134 15.88 -2.71 9.69
C VAL A 134 15.27 -4.04 10.14
N MET A 135 13.96 -4.21 9.99
CA MET A 135 13.23 -5.45 10.28
C MET A 135 12.05 -5.54 9.31
N ASP A 136 11.97 -6.63 8.56
CA ASP A 136 10.87 -6.91 7.65
C ASP A 136 9.58 -7.28 8.40
N GLY A 137 8.44 -7.22 7.69
CA GLY A 137 7.13 -7.48 8.31
C GLY A 137 6.93 -8.92 8.76
N LEU A 138 7.57 -9.90 8.10
CA LEU A 138 7.48 -11.31 8.50
C LEU A 138 8.22 -11.54 9.83
N ALA A 139 9.42 -10.96 9.98
CA ALA A 139 10.17 -11.02 11.22
C ALA A 139 9.44 -10.28 12.35
N ALA A 140 8.91 -9.07 12.06
CA ALA A 140 8.12 -8.32 13.04
C ALA A 140 6.88 -9.10 13.51
N THR A 141 6.16 -9.73 12.59
CA THR A 141 5.00 -10.56 12.93
C THR A 141 5.38 -11.72 13.85
N ARG A 142 6.47 -12.44 13.53
CA ARG A 142 6.95 -13.52 14.42
C ARG A 142 7.29 -12.99 15.81
N CYS A 143 8.02 -11.87 15.90
CA CYS A 143 8.34 -11.25 17.19
C CYS A 143 7.08 -10.89 17.99
N ILE A 144 6.05 -10.33 17.35
CA ILE A 144 4.76 -10.06 17.99
C ILE A 144 4.13 -11.37 18.49
N ARG A 145 4.03 -12.38 17.59
CA ARG A 145 3.37 -13.67 17.90
C ARG A 145 4.09 -14.47 18.98
N GLU A 146 5.40 -14.33 19.11
CA GLU A 146 6.22 -15.03 20.10
C GLU A 146 6.34 -14.29 21.43
N SER A 147 5.89 -13.02 21.49
CA SER A 147 5.97 -12.23 22.72
C SER A 147 4.99 -12.70 23.80
N ASP A 148 5.27 -12.28 25.04
CA ASP A 148 4.39 -12.54 26.20
C ASP A 148 3.21 -11.57 26.32
N HIS A 149 3.01 -10.68 25.31
CA HIS A 149 1.89 -9.76 25.30
C HIS A 149 0.56 -10.52 25.18
N ALA A 150 -0.45 -10.14 25.96
CA ALA A 150 -1.72 -10.87 26.00
C ALA A 150 -2.41 -10.98 24.63
N ASP A 151 -2.31 -9.93 23.79
CA ASP A 151 -2.89 -9.93 22.46
C ASP A 151 -1.97 -10.52 21.38
N SER A 152 -0.80 -11.03 21.76
CA SER A 152 0.20 -11.52 20.79
C SER A 152 -0.34 -12.58 19.84
N LYS A 153 -1.30 -13.38 20.27
CA LYS A 153 -1.92 -14.45 19.46
C LYS A 153 -3.23 -14.04 18.79
N THR A 154 -3.87 -12.96 19.27
CA THR A 154 -5.24 -12.60 18.90
C THR A 154 -5.33 -11.35 18.03
N VAL A 155 -4.42 -10.36 18.20
CA VAL A 155 -4.46 -9.16 17.38
C VAL A 155 -4.36 -9.52 15.88
N PRO A 156 -5.32 -9.10 15.04
CA PRO A 156 -5.23 -9.32 13.61
C PRO A 156 -4.03 -8.58 13.01
N ILE A 157 -3.26 -9.27 12.17
CA ILE A 157 -2.14 -8.68 11.39
C ILE A 157 -2.42 -8.92 9.93
N VAL A 158 -2.52 -7.83 9.16
CA VAL A 158 -2.79 -7.84 7.72
C VAL A 158 -1.52 -7.48 6.98
N ALA A 159 -1.05 -8.37 6.13
CA ALA A 159 0.09 -8.10 5.25
C ALA A 159 -0.25 -7.07 4.17
N MET A 160 0.63 -6.11 3.93
CA MET A 160 0.61 -5.26 2.73
C MET A 160 1.79 -5.65 1.84
N THR A 161 1.53 -6.05 0.60
CA THR A 161 2.59 -6.57 -0.30
C THR A 161 2.46 -6.05 -1.72
N ALA A 162 3.60 -5.77 -2.36
CA ALA A 162 3.64 -5.48 -3.79
C ALA A 162 3.49 -6.76 -4.66
N ASN A 163 3.66 -7.94 -4.08
CA ASN A 163 3.62 -9.23 -4.77
C ASN A 163 2.54 -10.13 -4.18
N VAL A 164 1.66 -10.64 -5.04
CA VAL A 164 0.57 -11.56 -4.67
C VAL A 164 0.87 -12.99 -5.15
N PHE A 165 2.16 -13.36 -5.26
CA PHE A 165 2.50 -14.73 -5.61
C PHE A 165 2.15 -15.66 -4.45
N GLU A 166 1.64 -16.85 -4.78
CA GLU A 166 1.20 -17.86 -3.80
C GLU A 166 2.26 -18.17 -2.73
N GLU A 167 3.54 -18.15 -3.10
CA GLU A 167 4.65 -18.38 -2.17
C GLU A 167 4.80 -17.26 -1.12
N ASP A 168 4.60 -15.99 -1.50
CA ASP A 168 4.73 -14.85 -0.58
C ASP A 168 3.51 -14.75 0.35
N VAL A 169 2.33 -15.06 -0.19
CA VAL A 169 1.10 -15.19 0.60
C VAL A 169 1.25 -16.31 1.64
N LYS A 170 1.74 -17.48 1.24
CA LYS A 170 1.99 -18.60 2.16
C LYS A 170 2.95 -18.21 3.29
N LYS A 171 4.07 -17.53 2.96
CA LYS A 171 5.03 -17.07 3.97
C LYS A 171 4.42 -16.12 4.99
N SER A 172 3.49 -15.25 4.58
CA SER A 172 2.81 -14.33 5.50
C SER A 172 1.91 -15.07 6.47
N PHE A 173 1.14 -16.05 6.01
CA PHE A 173 0.33 -16.91 6.89
C PHE A 173 1.20 -17.80 7.80
N ASP A 174 2.29 -18.36 7.29
CA ASP A 174 3.26 -19.14 8.08
C ASP A 174 3.94 -18.30 9.17
N ALA A 175 4.08 -16.99 8.96
CA ALA A 175 4.57 -16.06 9.98
C ALA A 175 3.51 -15.69 11.04
N GLY A 176 2.23 -16.02 10.81
CA GLY A 176 1.12 -15.74 11.71
C GLY A 176 0.28 -14.51 11.35
N MET A 177 0.35 -14.03 10.10
CA MET A 177 -0.57 -12.99 9.60
C MET A 177 -1.95 -13.59 9.30
N ASN A 178 -3.00 -12.77 9.37
CA ASN A 178 -4.40 -13.20 9.25
C ASN A 178 -4.99 -12.97 7.86
N ALA A 179 -4.49 -11.95 7.16
CA ALA A 179 -4.93 -11.62 5.81
C ALA A 179 -3.82 -10.92 5.03
N HIS A 180 -4.05 -10.66 3.74
CA HIS A 180 -3.13 -9.90 2.90
C HIS A 180 -3.88 -8.93 1.99
N LEU A 181 -3.22 -7.80 1.69
CA LEU A 181 -3.66 -6.77 0.76
C LEU A 181 -2.55 -6.52 -0.25
N SER A 182 -2.90 -6.44 -1.53
CA SER A 182 -1.95 -6.08 -2.58
C SER A 182 -1.74 -4.57 -2.62
N LYS A 183 -0.52 -4.13 -2.90
CA LYS A 183 -0.21 -2.73 -3.27
C LYS A 183 -0.24 -2.58 -4.80
N PRO A 184 -0.87 -1.55 -5.38
CA PRO A 184 -1.61 -0.49 -4.70
C PRO A 184 -2.89 -1.01 -4.02
N VAL A 185 -3.17 -0.50 -2.83
CA VAL A 185 -4.28 -1.01 -1.99
C VAL A 185 -5.63 -0.68 -2.62
N ASP A 186 -6.45 -1.70 -2.88
CA ASP A 186 -7.86 -1.50 -3.20
C ASP A 186 -8.63 -1.11 -1.93
N ILE A 187 -9.21 0.09 -1.93
CA ILE A 187 -9.87 0.68 -0.76
C ILE A 187 -11.07 -0.16 -0.30
N LYS A 188 -11.84 -0.72 -1.24
CA LYS A 188 -13.02 -1.54 -0.91
C LYS A 188 -12.60 -2.85 -0.27
N GLN A 189 -11.59 -3.51 -0.85
CA GLN A 189 -11.03 -4.74 -0.31
C GLN A 189 -10.44 -4.51 1.08
N MET A 190 -9.73 -3.40 1.28
CA MET A 190 -9.15 -3.08 2.59
C MET A 190 -10.22 -2.94 3.66
N TYR A 191 -11.29 -2.16 3.42
CA TYR A 191 -12.35 -2.01 4.40
C TYR A 191 -13.09 -3.32 4.68
N ALA A 192 -13.33 -4.15 3.65
CA ALA A 192 -13.98 -5.45 3.84
C ALA A 192 -13.13 -6.38 4.72
N VAL A 193 -11.82 -6.46 4.47
CA VAL A 193 -10.90 -7.28 5.27
C VAL A 193 -10.81 -6.77 6.71
N LEU A 194 -10.72 -5.44 6.90
CA LEU A 194 -10.65 -4.86 8.24
C LEU A 194 -11.94 -5.09 9.03
N ASP A 195 -13.09 -4.94 8.39
CA ASP A 195 -14.39 -5.18 9.01
C ASP A 195 -14.53 -6.64 9.47
N GLU A 196 -14.24 -7.59 8.59
CA GLU A 196 -14.26 -9.02 8.89
C GLU A 196 -13.37 -9.38 10.08
N LEU A 197 -12.15 -8.84 10.12
CA LEU A 197 -11.17 -9.15 11.16
C LEU A 197 -11.48 -8.50 12.53
N ILE A 198 -12.11 -7.31 12.51
CA ILE A 198 -12.38 -6.54 13.73
C ILE A 198 -13.74 -6.92 14.35
N THR A 199 -14.76 -7.16 13.50
CA THR A 199 -16.11 -7.47 14.00
C THR A 199 -16.29 -8.95 14.30
N GLY A 200 -15.48 -9.82 13.71
CA GLY A 200 -15.62 -11.27 13.84
C GLY A 200 -16.82 -11.85 13.08
N ASP A 201 -17.55 -11.03 12.33
CA ASP A 201 -18.69 -11.44 11.50
C ASP A 201 -18.22 -12.02 10.15
N GLY A 202 -17.26 -12.94 10.20
CA GLY A 202 -16.91 -13.73 9.02
C GLY A 202 -18.14 -14.52 8.57
N LEU A 203 -18.54 -14.35 7.32
CA LEU A 203 -19.56 -15.14 6.68
C LEU A 203 -19.31 -16.64 6.93
N LEU A 204 -20.12 -17.24 7.82
CA LEU A 204 -20.30 -18.67 7.94
C LEU A 204 -20.92 -19.23 6.66
#